data_6c6af46d2c4532427632390ad8becd3e
#
_entry.id   6c6af46d2c4532427632390ad8becd3e
#
_cell.length_a   1.000
_cell.length_b   1.000
_cell.length_c   1.000
_cell.angle_alpha   90.00
_cell.angle_beta   90.00
_cell.angle_gamma   90.00
#
_symmetry.space_group_name_H-M   'P 1'
#
loop_
_entity.id
_entity.type
_entity.pdbx_description
1 polymer ?
#
loop_
_entity_poly.entity_id
_entity_poly.type
_entity_poly.pdbx_seq_one_letter_code
_entity_poly.pdbx_strand_id
1 'polypeptide(L)'
;RDVVEVNKRTVAAVPLVRDADGVYRRDLAALEETIEATGARLLLLCNPHNPVGRVWSREELAALEEVTARHGVVVVADEIHADLALPGFATTPFASLSEAAAAHTITCTSPSKSFNLAGLQVANILISDAHLRRTFRRELATTGYSQPNTLGLTACRAAYESGDAWLDALREHIAAARAHVEARLERIEGIEAAPCEGTYLLWLDCSGFLKAAGLEPEQLDEVMLNEAGLWLDDGRIFGAGGEGFTRINVACPRATLDYALYRLETAVAAVT
;
A
#
# COMPACT_ATOMS: atom_id res chain seq x y z
N ARG A 1 -4.08 10.54 -5.46
CA ARG A 1 -4.44 11.21 -6.71
C ARG A 1 -4.97 12.60 -6.42
N ASP A 2 -6.05 12.72 -5.67
CA ASP A 2 -6.77 13.97 -5.37
C ASP A 2 -5.85 15.08 -4.83
N VAL A 3 -4.95 14.74 -3.89
CA VAL A 3 -3.99 15.72 -3.34
C VAL A 3 -3.07 16.31 -4.43
N VAL A 4 -2.68 15.51 -5.41
CA VAL A 4 -1.85 15.99 -6.55
C VAL A 4 -2.66 16.96 -7.43
N GLU A 5 -3.88 16.58 -7.78
CA GLU A 5 -4.75 17.34 -8.67
C GLU A 5 -5.24 18.64 -8.04
N VAL A 6 -5.65 18.61 -6.75
CA VAL A 6 -6.05 19.81 -5.98
C VAL A 6 -4.89 20.82 -5.89
N ASN A 7 -3.65 20.33 -5.82
CA ASN A 7 -2.45 21.18 -5.89
C ASN A 7 -2.05 21.56 -7.32
N LYS A 8 -2.95 21.40 -8.31
CA LYS A 8 -2.75 21.79 -9.71
C LYS A 8 -1.53 21.12 -10.34
N ARG A 9 -1.34 19.84 -10.02
CA ARG A 9 -0.34 18.96 -10.61
C ARG A 9 -1.03 17.84 -11.38
N THR A 10 -0.35 17.31 -12.38
CA THR A 10 -0.85 16.22 -13.21
C THR A 10 -0.32 14.89 -12.68
N VAL A 11 -1.19 13.89 -12.58
CA VAL A 11 -0.81 12.53 -12.28
C VAL A 11 -0.47 11.81 -13.57
N ALA A 12 0.78 11.35 -13.70
CA ALA A 12 1.20 10.43 -14.74
C ALA A 12 1.28 9.04 -14.10
N ALA A 13 0.24 8.22 -14.30
CA ALA A 13 0.17 6.88 -13.72
C ALA A 13 0.85 5.86 -14.63
N VAL A 14 1.70 5.02 -14.02
CA VAL A 14 2.27 3.84 -14.68
C VAL A 14 1.72 2.62 -13.96
N PRO A 15 0.82 1.86 -14.58
CA PRO A 15 0.24 0.67 -13.96
C PRO A 15 1.29 -0.39 -13.64
N LEU A 16 1.08 -1.11 -12.54
CA LEU A 16 1.83 -2.35 -12.29
C LEU A 16 1.35 -3.44 -13.25
N VAL A 17 2.26 -4.30 -13.66
CA VAL A 17 1.97 -5.45 -14.51
C VAL A 17 1.86 -6.69 -13.62
N ARG A 18 0.77 -7.45 -13.75
CA ARG A 18 0.58 -8.73 -13.07
C ARG A 18 1.15 -9.84 -13.95
N ASP A 19 2.08 -10.62 -13.41
CA ASP A 19 2.66 -11.77 -14.14
C ASP A 19 1.76 -13.03 -14.06
N ALA A 20 2.19 -14.11 -14.70
CA ALA A 20 1.44 -15.37 -14.75
C ALA A 20 1.21 -16.02 -13.37
N ASP A 21 2.08 -15.72 -12.40
CA ASP A 21 1.98 -16.22 -11.03
C ASP A 21 1.15 -15.27 -10.14
N GLY A 22 0.53 -14.24 -10.72
CA GLY A 22 -0.28 -13.25 -10.03
C GLY A 22 0.53 -12.17 -9.30
N VAL A 23 1.86 -12.17 -9.43
CA VAL A 23 2.75 -11.21 -8.77
C VAL A 23 2.79 -9.90 -9.54
N TYR A 24 2.63 -8.79 -8.84
CA TYR A 24 2.71 -7.46 -9.45
C TYR A 24 4.16 -6.98 -9.58
N ARG A 25 4.50 -6.42 -10.74
CA ARG A 25 5.83 -5.89 -11.06
C ARG A 25 5.72 -4.49 -11.63
N ARG A 26 6.79 -3.70 -11.46
CA ARG A 26 6.92 -2.41 -12.15
C ARG A 26 7.38 -2.60 -13.58
N ASP A 27 6.77 -1.88 -14.50
CA ASP A 27 7.28 -1.69 -15.85
C ASP A 27 8.19 -0.45 -15.85
N LEU A 28 9.50 -0.68 -15.73
CA LEU A 28 10.48 0.39 -15.69
C LEU A 28 10.66 1.08 -17.05
N ALA A 29 10.44 0.37 -18.17
CA ALA A 29 10.48 0.95 -19.49
C ALA A 29 9.32 1.94 -19.68
N ALA A 30 8.10 1.52 -19.35
CA ALA A 30 6.93 2.40 -19.38
C ALA A 30 7.06 3.60 -18.40
N LEU A 31 7.72 3.39 -17.25
CA LEU A 31 8.02 4.48 -16.31
C LEU A 31 8.97 5.51 -16.95
N GLU A 32 10.06 5.06 -17.56
CA GLU A 32 11.05 5.94 -18.20
C GLU A 32 10.41 6.71 -19.35
N GLU A 33 9.68 6.05 -20.25
CA GLU A 33 8.93 6.69 -21.33
C GLU A 33 7.93 7.73 -20.81
N THR A 34 7.24 7.42 -19.70
CA THR A 34 6.29 8.36 -19.06
C THR A 34 7.02 9.59 -18.51
N ILE A 35 8.16 9.42 -17.85
CA ILE A 35 8.97 10.52 -17.33
C ILE A 35 9.43 11.43 -18.50
N GLU A 36 9.91 10.85 -19.59
CA GLU A 36 10.38 11.60 -20.77
C GLU A 36 9.23 12.37 -21.45
N ALA A 37 8.10 11.69 -21.65
CA ALA A 37 6.95 12.29 -22.33
C ALA A 37 6.28 13.41 -21.52
N THR A 38 6.27 13.29 -20.19
CA THR A 38 5.54 14.23 -19.30
C THR A 38 6.46 15.27 -18.64
N GLY A 39 7.75 15.01 -18.60
CA GLY A 39 8.71 15.80 -17.83
C GLY A 39 8.49 15.69 -16.31
N ALA A 40 7.95 14.59 -15.84
CA ALA A 40 7.69 14.36 -14.41
C ALA A 40 8.98 14.49 -13.58
N ARG A 41 8.89 15.15 -12.44
CA ARG A 41 10.02 15.45 -11.55
C ARG A 41 9.87 14.83 -10.16
N LEU A 42 8.77 14.16 -9.91
CA LEU A 42 8.47 13.55 -8.62
C LEU A 42 7.79 12.20 -8.85
N LEU A 43 8.32 11.19 -8.18
CA LEU A 43 7.73 9.84 -8.12
C LEU A 43 7.19 9.58 -6.71
N LEU A 44 5.97 9.09 -6.61
CA LEU A 44 5.41 8.56 -5.38
C LEU A 44 5.63 7.04 -5.35
N LEU A 45 6.51 6.58 -4.47
CA LEU A 45 6.83 5.17 -4.27
C LEU A 45 6.17 4.67 -2.99
N CYS A 46 5.39 3.59 -3.08
CA CYS A 46 4.85 2.89 -1.91
C CYS A 46 5.61 1.58 -1.67
N ASN A 47 6.18 1.40 -0.47
CA ASN A 47 6.97 0.22 -0.10
C ASN A 47 6.91 -0.09 1.40
N PRO A 48 6.29 -1.19 1.84
CA PRO A 48 5.47 -2.16 1.09
C PRO A 48 4.27 -1.53 0.37
N HIS A 49 3.90 -2.12 -0.75
CA HIS A 49 2.92 -1.53 -1.66
C HIS A 49 1.48 -1.87 -1.26
N ASN A 50 0.68 -0.86 -1.03
CA ASN A 50 -0.76 -0.95 -0.86
C ASN A 50 -1.43 -0.52 -2.19
N PRO A 51 -2.34 -1.33 -2.80
CA PRO A 51 -3.06 -2.45 -2.18
C PRO A 51 -2.47 -3.84 -2.41
N VAL A 52 -1.52 -4.03 -3.32
CA VAL A 52 -1.12 -5.36 -3.84
C VAL A 52 -0.18 -6.16 -2.92
N GLY A 53 0.21 -5.60 -1.76
CA GLY A 53 0.99 -6.32 -0.75
C GLY A 53 2.45 -6.62 -1.11
N ARG A 54 3.02 -6.03 -2.18
CA ARG A 54 4.43 -6.25 -2.55
C ARG A 54 5.40 -5.60 -1.58
N VAL A 55 6.46 -6.31 -1.25
CA VAL A 55 7.68 -5.78 -0.61
C VAL A 55 8.77 -5.78 -1.67
N TRP A 56 9.09 -4.58 -2.20
CA TRP A 56 10.03 -4.49 -3.30
C TRP A 56 11.43 -4.92 -2.87
N SER A 57 12.05 -5.81 -3.65
CA SER A 57 13.40 -6.28 -3.36
C SER A 57 14.42 -5.14 -3.52
N ARG A 58 15.61 -5.33 -2.94
CA ARG A 58 16.71 -4.37 -3.08
C ARG A 58 17.09 -4.17 -4.56
N GLU A 59 17.04 -5.22 -5.36
CA GLU A 59 17.35 -5.21 -6.79
C GLU A 59 16.29 -4.43 -7.58
N GLU A 60 14.99 -4.66 -7.27
CA GLU A 60 13.89 -3.92 -7.88
C GLU A 60 13.94 -2.42 -7.53
N LEU A 61 14.34 -2.10 -6.31
CA LEU A 61 14.50 -0.71 -5.87
C LEU A 61 15.74 -0.06 -6.49
N ALA A 62 16.84 -0.79 -6.63
CA ALA A 62 18.06 -0.29 -7.28
C ALA A 62 17.83 0.02 -8.77
N ALA A 63 17.11 -0.86 -9.48
CA ALA A 63 16.73 -0.61 -10.87
C ALA A 63 15.80 0.62 -11.01
N LEU A 64 14.90 0.84 -10.06
CA LEU A 64 14.08 2.04 -10.00
C LEU A 64 14.93 3.31 -9.74
N GLU A 65 15.91 3.19 -8.84
CA GLU A 65 16.84 4.29 -8.49
C GLU A 65 17.64 4.73 -9.73
N GLU A 66 18.14 3.80 -10.53
CA GLU A 66 18.87 4.11 -11.77
C GLU A 66 18.04 4.95 -12.74
N VAL A 67 16.75 4.63 -12.91
CA VAL A 67 15.84 5.41 -13.76
C VAL A 67 15.60 6.79 -13.15
N THR A 68 15.26 6.88 -11.88
CA THR A 68 14.93 8.14 -11.22
C THR A 68 16.13 9.09 -11.13
N ALA A 69 17.32 8.56 -10.87
CA ALA A 69 18.58 9.33 -10.83
C ALA A 69 18.96 9.87 -12.22
N ARG A 70 18.85 9.05 -13.27
CA ARG A 70 19.13 9.45 -14.65
C ARG A 70 18.32 10.66 -15.10
N HIS A 71 17.06 10.74 -14.68
CA HIS A 71 16.14 11.81 -15.05
C HIS A 71 16.01 12.93 -14.00
N GLY A 72 16.76 12.85 -12.89
CA GLY A 72 16.72 13.83 -11.80
C GLY A 72 15.35 13.91 -11.12
N VAL A 73 14.68 12.78 -10.95
CA VAL A 73 13.37 12.66 -10.32
C VAL A 73 13.53 12.52 -8.80
N VAL A 74 12.84 13.35 -8.05
CA VAL A 74 12.75 13.21 -6.59
C VAL A 74 11.78 12.09 -6.25
N VAL A 75 12.19 11.18 -5.36
CA VAL A 75 11.36 10.06 -4.90
C VAL A 75 10.76 10.37 -3.53
N VAL A 76 9.45 10.38 -3.42
CA VAL A 76 8.74 10.35 -2.14
C VAL A 76 8.45 8.89 -1.82
N ALA A 77 9.26 8.31 -0.94
CA ALA A 77 9.14 6.92 -0.51
C ALA A 77 8.18 6.84 0.67
N ASP A 78 6.94 6.41 0.38
CA ASP A 78 5.96 6.10 1.43
C ASP A 78 6.26 4.71 1.98
N GLU A 79 6.93 4.68 3.12
CA GLU A 79 7.37 3.49 3.83
C GLU A 79 6.58 3.26 5.14
N ILE A 80 5.36 3.77 5.21
CA ILE A 80 4.52 3.65 6.42
C ILE A 80 4.14 2.21 6.76
N HIS A 81 4.26 1.28 5.83
CA HIS A 81 4.05 -0.15 6.03
C HIS A 81 5.36 -0.94 6.24
N ALA A 82 6.52 -0.27 6.34
CA ALA A 82 7.84 -0.93 6.37
C ALA A 82 7.98 -2.00 7.46
N ASP A 83 7.41 -1.75 8.64
CA ASP A 83 7.46 -2.69 9.77
C ASP A 83 6.55 -3.93 9.59
N LEU A 84 5.72 -3.94 8.55
CA LEU A 84 4.70 -4.97 8.31
C LEU A 84 5.06 -5.93 7.17
N ALA A 85 6.34 -6.07 6.84
CA ALA A 85 6.81 -7.17 6.00
C ALA A 85 6.51 -8.51 6.69
N LEU A 86 5.96 -9.45 5.94
CA LEU A 86 5.61 -10.78 6.46
C LEU A 86 6.85 -11.65 6.65
N PRO A 87 6.79 -12.71 7.47
CA PRO A 87 7.92 -13.63 7.66
C PRO A 87 8.47 -14.13 6.31
N GLY A 88 9.80 -14.04 6.16
CA GLY A 88 10.50 -14.37 4.92
C GLY A 88 10.76 -13.18 3.99
N PHE A 89 10.18 -12.01 4.26
CA PHE A 89 10.39 -10.78 3.52
C PHE A 89 11.01 -9.70 4.41
N ALA A 90 11.81 -8.82 3.82
CA ALA A 90 12.44 -7.70 4.51
C ALA A 90 12.35 -6.43 3.66
N THR A 91 11.94 -5.34 4.28
CA THR A 91 11.91 -4.03 3.61
C THR A 91 13.32 -3.46 3.50
N THR A 92 13.59 -2.85 2.36
CA THR A 92 14.78 -2.03 2.14
C THR A 92 14.32 -0.57 2.01
N PRO A 93 14.74 0.34 2.91
CA PRO A 93 14.45 1.76 2.73
C PRO A 93 15.09 2.28 1.44
N PHE A 94 14.33 2.98 0.60
CA PHE A 94 14.83 3.45 -0.69
C PHE A 94 16.06 4.35 -0.54
N ALA A 95 16.06 5.24 0.44
CA ALA A 95 17.19 6.12 0.72
C ALA A 95 18.46 5.39 1.20
N SER A 96 18.37 4.11 1.57
CA SER A 96 19.52 3.29 2.02
C SER A 96 20.26 2.59 0.88
N LEU A 97 19.78 2.71 -0.36
CA LEU A 97 20.39 2.05 -1.51
C LEU A 97 21.78 2.59 -1.81
N SER A 98 21.91 3.92 -1.80
CA SER A 98 23.14 4.64 -2.08
C SER A 98 23.13 6.07 -1.49
N GLU A 99 24.26 6.75 -1.45
CA GLU A 99 24.30 8.19 -1.12
C GLU A 99 23.53 9.03 -2.16
N ALA A 100 23.56 8.63 -3.42
CA ALA A 100 22.81 9.27 -4.49
C ALA A 100 21.29 9.11 -4.24
N ALA A 101 20.82 7.90 -3.95
CA ALA A 101 19.42 7.66 -3.56
C ALA A 101 18.98 8.55 -2.40
N ALA A 102 19.78 8.61 -1.33
CA ALA A 102 19.51 9.44 -0.16
C ALA A 102 19.39 10.94 -0.50
N ALA A 103 20.18 11.42 -1.46
CA ALA A 103 20.19 12.83 -1.85
C ALA A 103 18.92 13.30 -2.57
N HIS A 104 18.19 12.39 -3.25
CA HIS A 104 16.97 12.75 -3.97
C HIS A 104 15.70 12.07 -3.41
N THR A 105 15.76 11.59 -2.17
CA THR A 105 14.62 10.90 -1.52
C THR A 105 14.04 11.71 -0.37
N ILE A 106 12.71 11.69 -0.28
CA ILE A 106 11.92 12.07 0.88
C ILE A 106 11.30 10.78 1.42
N THR A 107 11.80 10.29 2.55
CA THR A 107 11.26 9.08 3.17
C THR A 107 10.18 9.45 4.18
N CYS A 108 9.01 8.82 4.06
CA CYS A 108 7.87 8.99 4.94
C CYS A 108 7.64 7.72 5.75
N THR A 109 7.73 7.80 7.08
CA THR A 109 7.41 6.71 8.00
C THR A 109 6.39 7.15 9.04
N SER A 110 5.74 6.22 9.71
CA SER A 110 4.78 6.53 10.76
C SER A 110 4.50 5.31 11.65
N PRO A 111 4.28 5.48 12.95
CA PRO A 111 3.77 4.42 13.80
C PRO A 111 2.29 4.09 13.56
N SER A 112 1.60 4.86 12.71
CA SER A 112 0.16 4.77 12.49
C SER A 112 -0.31 3.39 12.07
N LYS A 113 0.43 2.72 11.19
CA LYS A 113 0.06 1.40 10.66
C LYS A 113 0.58 0.28 11.55
N SER A 114 1.84 0.38 11.97
CA SER A 114 2.52 -0.63 12.78
C SER A 114 1.95 -0.76 14.19
N PHE A 115 1.45 0.34 14.76
CA PHE A 115 0.99 0.41 16.16
C PHE A 115 -0.46 0.90 16.32
N ASN A 116 -1.24 0.88 15.24
CA ASN A 116 -2.66 1.31 15.24
C ASN A 116 -2.88 2.73 15.81
N LEU A 117 -2.02 3.68 15.44
CA LEU A 117 -2.01 5.04 15.96
C LEU A 117 -2.44 6.10 14.94
N ALA A 118 -3.17 5.71 13.89
CA ALA A 118 -3.55 6.60 12.80
C ALA A 118 -4.32 7.86 13.27
N GLY A 119 -5.17 7.72 14.29
CA GLY A 119 -5.93 8.83 14.86
C GLY A 119 -5.08 9.92 15.51
N LEU A 120 -3.81 9.66 15.82
CA LEU A 120 -2.86 10.62 16.37
C LEU A 120 -2.12 11.44 15.31
N GLN A 121 -2.25 11.08 14.04
CA GLN A 121 -1.76 11.87 12.90
C GLN A 121 -0.30 12.29 12.99
N VAL A 122 0.60 11.34 13.29
CA VAL A 122 2.04 11.58 13.36
C VAL A 122 2.76 10.87 12.22
N ALA A 123 3.62 11.58 11.52
CA ALA A 123 4.51 11.04 10.51
C ALA A 123 5.93 11.58 10.71
N ASN A 124 6.92 10.76 10.36
CA ASN A 124 8.31 11.14 10.32
C ASN A 124 8.73 11.35 8.87
N ILE A 125 9.28 12.52 8.57
CA ILE A 125 9.76 12.87 7.24
C ILE A 125 11.29 13.02 7.31
N LEU A 126 11.99 12.09 6.64
CA LEU A 126 13.44 12.05 6.62
C LEU A 126 13.95 12.52 5.26
N ILE A 127 14.79 13.54 5.24
CA ILE A 127 15.35 14.13 4.03
C ILE A 127 16.82 14.41 4.27
N SER A 128 17.71 13.69 3.61
CA SER A 128 19.17 13.83 3.78
C SER A 128 19.69 15.10 3.14
N ASP A 129 19.26 15.44 1.93
CA ASP A 129 19.69 16.64 1.24
C ASP A 129 19.19 17.91 1.93
N ALA A 130 20.11 18.82 2.20
CA ALA A 130 19.83 20.06 2.94
C ALA A 130 18.98 21.06 2.14
N HIS A 131 19.10 21.08 0.80
CA HIS A 131 18.33 21.98 -0.05
C HIS A 131 16.88 21.49 -0.15
N LEU A 132 16.69 20.21 -0.43
CA LEU A 132 15.37 19.58 -0.51
C LEU A 132 14.65 19.70 0.85
N ARG A 133 15.35 19.47 1.97
CA ARG A 133 14.81 19.62 3.31
C ARG A 133 14.39 21.05 3.64
N ARG A 134 15.15 22.06 3.22
CA ARG A 134 14.75 23.47 3.38
C ARG A 134 13.53 23.83 2.54
N THR A 135 13.48 23.32 1.31
CA THR A 135 12.32 23.51 0.43
C THR A 135 11.06 22.91 1.01
N PHE A 136 11.14 21.66 1.47
CA PHE A 136 10.03 21.00 2.16
C PHE A 136 9.53 21.77 3.39
N ARG A 137 10.45 22.20 4.27
CA ARG A 137 10.10 22.98 5.47
C ARG A 137 9.43 24.31 5.12
N ARG A 138 9.89 24.98 4.07
CA ARG A 138 9.27 26.22 3.61
C ARG A 138 7.84 26.00 3.13
N GLU A 139 7.61 24.97 2.32
CA GLU A 139 6.26 24.62 1.88
C GLU A 139 5.37 24.22 3.04
N LEU A 140 5.84 23.38 3.95
CA LEU A 140 5.09 22.99 5.14
C LEU A 140 4.67 24.23 5.97
N ALA A 141 5.54 25.22 6.11
CA ALA A 141 5.20 26.45 6.84
C ALA A 141 4.07 27.25 6.16
N THR A 142 3.90 27.16 4.82
CA THR A 142 2.81 27.85 4.12
C THR A 142 1.44 27.26 4.42
N THR A 143 1.37 26.00 4.87
CA THR A 143 0.10 25.34 5.25
C THR A 143 -0.40 25.78 6.61
N GLY A 144 0.38 26.56 7.36
CA GLY A 144 0.07 26.95 8.74
C GLY A 144 0.31 25.82 9.76
N TYR A 145 0.77 24.66 9.35
CA TYR A 145 1.12 23.57 10.26
C TYR A 145 2.41 23.89 11.00
N SER A 146 2.30 24.13 12.31
CA SER A 146 3.44 24.60 13.13
C SER A 146 3.87 23.61 14.19
N GLN A 147 2.95 22.82 14.74
CA GLN A 147 3.24 21.93 15.86
C GLN A 147 2.48 20.61 15.71
N PRO A 148 3.19 19.47 15.87
CA PRO A 148 2.53 18.18 15.93
C PRO A 148 1.75 18.01 17.24
N ASN A 149 0.77 17.11 17.22
CA ASN A 149 0.00 16.71 18.38
C ASN A 149 0.92 16.11 19.48
N THR A 150 0.88 16.66 20.68
CA THR A 150 1.72 16.24 21.81
C THR A 150 1.52 14.76 22.17
N LEU A 151 0.27 14.27 22.19
CA LEU A 151 -0.02 12.85 22.46
C LEU A 151 0.53 11.96 21.35
N GLY A 152 0.48 12.43 20.12
CA GLY A 152 1.05 11.74 18.96
C GLY A 152 2.57 11.58 19.08
N LEU A 153 3.29 12.64 19.50
CA LEU A 153 4.75 12.56 19.72
C LEU A 153 5.08 11.57 20.84
N THR A 154 4.37 11.61 21.94
CA THR A 154 4.54 10.70 23.08
C THR A 154 4.28 9.25 22.67
N ALA A 155 3.19 9.00 21.95
CA ALA A 155 2.85 7.67 21.46
C ALA A 155 3.86 7.15 20.42
N CYS A 156 4.31 8.01 19.49
CA CYS A 156 5.33 7.66 18.50
C CYS A 156 6.64 7.24 19.18
N ARG A 157 7.06 8.00 20.19
CA ARG A 157 8.26 7.67 20.97
C ARG A 157 8.09 6.34 21.70
N ALA A 158 7.01 6.16 22.44
CA ALA A 158 6.75 4.93 23.18
C ALA A 158 6.68 3.69 22.26
N ALA A 159 6.05 3.84 21.09
CA ALA A 159 5.95 2.78 20.09
C ALA A 159 7.34 2.31 19.63
N TYR A 160 8.19 3.22 19.22
CA TYR A 160 9.53 2.88 18.73
C TYR A 160 10.56 2.54 19.83
N GLU A 161 10.39 3.03 21.05
CA GLU A 161 11.31 2.69 22.17
C GLU A 161 10.95 1.37 22.87
N SER A 162 9.68 0.94 22.82
CA SER A 162 9.20 -0.16 23.67
C SER A 162 8.18 -1.09 22.99
N GLY A 163 7.89 -0.91 21.70
CA GLY A 163 6.82 -1.60 20.99
C GLY A 163 7.22 -2.89 20.30
N ASP A 164 8.49 -3.30 20.30
CA ASP A 164 9.00 -4.41 19.49
C ASP A 164 8.22 -5.72 19.71
N ALA A 165 8.04 -6.13 20.97
CA ALA A 165 7.35 -7.37 21.30
C ALA A 165 5.88 -7.35 20.86
N TRP A 166 5.22 -6.19 20.90
CA TRP A 166 3.86 -6.02 20.41
C TRP A 166 3.82 -6.11 18.88
N LEU A 167 4.76 -5.49 18.19
CA LEU A 167 4.88 -5.52 16.74
C LEU A 167 5.15 -6.93 16.22
N ASP A 168 6.03 -7.68 16.86
CA ASP A 168 6.33 -9.06 16.51
C ASP A 168 5.08 -9.94 16.64
N ALA A 169 4.34 -9.83 17.76
CA ALA A 169 3.08 -10.55 17.94
C ALA A 169 2.01 -10.14 16.90
N LEU A 170 1.96 -8.86 16.52
CA LEU A 170 1.07 -8.39 15.45
C LEU A 170 1.46 -9.00 14.10
N ARG A 171 2.73 -9.05 13.75
CA ARG A 171 3.20 -9.65 12.49
C ARG A 171 2.85 -11.14 12.40
N GLU A 172 3.01 -11.88 13.49
CA GLU A 172 2.57 -13.28 13.59
C GLU A 172 1.06 -13.41 13.41
N HIS A 173 0.28 -12.55 14.07
CA HIS A 173 -1.18 -12.53 13.93
C HIS A 173 -1.61 -12.24 12.49
N ILE A 174 -1.01 -11.26 11.83
CA ILE A 174 -1.31 -10.92 10.43
C ILE A 174 -0.97 -12.09 9.51
N ALA A 175 0.20 -12.73 9.69
CA ALA A 175 0.59 -13.89 8.90
C ALA A 175 -0.42 -15.05 9.05
N ALA A 176 -0.85 -15.34 10.27
CA ALA A 176 -1.85 -16.37 10.54
C ALA A 176 -3.24 -16.00 9.98
N ALA A 177 -3.66 -14.74 10.10
CA ALA A 177 -4.91 -14.23 9.57
C ALA A 177 -4.93 -14.32 8.03
N ARG A 178 -3.85 -13.92 7.37
CA ARG A 178 -3.68 -14.04 5.93
C ARG A 178 -3.79 -15.50 5.46
N ALA A 179 -3.02 -16.40 6.04
CA ALA A 179 -3.05 -17.82 5.68
C ALA A 179 -4.45 -18.43 5.86
N HIS A 180 -5.18 -17.96 6.88
CA HIS A 180 -6.56 -18.37 7.08
C HIS A 180 -7.50 -17.87 5.97
N VAL A 181 -7.39 -16.61 5.56
CA VAL A 181 -8.19 -16.07 4.45
C VAL A 181 -7.91 -16.84 3.18
N GLU A 182 -6.64 -17.03 2.82
CA GLU A 182 -6.23 -17.76 1.63
C GLU A 182 -6.84 -19.19 1.61
N ALA A 183 -6.71 -19.94 2.70
CA ALA A 183 -7.30 -21.28 2.82
C ALA A 183 -8.85 -21.31 2.74
N ARG A 184 -9.52 -20.21 3.14
CA ARG A 184 -10.97 -20.10 3.01
C ARG A 184 -11.37 -19.73 1.59
N LEU A 185 -10.60 -18.87 0.92
CA LEU A 185 -10.85 -18.48 -0.48
C LEU A 185 -10.76 -19.65 -1.45
N GLU A 186 -9.95 -20.69 -1.16
CA GLU A 186 -9.91 -21.93 -1.95
C GLU A 186 -11.28 -22.62 -2.08
N ARG A 187 -12.24 -22.27 -1.21
CA ARG A 187 -13.61 -22.80 -1.23
C ARG A 187 -14.63 -21.85 -1.85
N ILE A 188 -14.20 -20.66 -2.23
CA ILE A 188 -15.06 -19.63 -2.81
C ILE A 188 -14.67 -19.50 -4.27
N GLU A 189 -15.52 -20.03 -5.16
CA GLU A 189 -15.21 -20.05 -6.58
C GLU A 189 -15.09 -18.64 -7.16
N GLY A 190 -14.03 -18.40 -7.92
CA GLY A 190 -13.83 -17.17 -8.67
C GLY A 190 -13.31 -15.98 -7.88
N ILE A 191 -12.88 -16.17 -6.61
CA ILE A 191 -12.21 -15.15 -5.81
C ILE A 191 -10.84 -15.65 -5.38
N GLU A 192 -9.80 -14.92 -5.72
CA GLU A 192 -8.41 -15.27 -5.40
C GLU A 192 -7.69 -14.09 -4.73
N ALA A 193 -6.82 -14.38 -3.77
CA ALA A 193 -5.94 -13.37 -3.20
C ALA A 193 -4.66 -13.25 -4.04
N ALA A 194 -4.26 -12.03 -4.37
CA ALA A 194 -2.94 -11.79 -4.95
C ALA A 194 -1.84 -12.17 -3.93
N PRO A 195 -0.67 -12.65 -4.38
CA PRO A 195 0.47 -12.94 -3.50
C PRO A 195 0.84 -11.72 -2.66
N CYS A 196 0.84 -11.89 -1.32
CA CYS A 196 1.07 -10.80 -0.38
C CYS A 196 2.37 -11.05 0.40
N GLU A 197 3.28 -10.09 0.37
CA GLU A 197 4.61 -10.13 0.99
C GLU A 197 4.69 -9.21 2.23
N GLY A 198 3.76 -8.27 2.34
CA GLY A 198 3.71 -7.29 3.43
C GLY A 198 2.36 -6.60 3.55
N THR A 199 2.21 -5.78 4.55
CA THR A 199 0.97 -5.12 4.97
C THR A 199 -0.01 -6.09 5.67
N TYR A 200 -1.15 -5.57 6.13
CA TYR A 200 -2.29 -6.33 6.66
C TYR A 200 -3.49 -6.28 5.71
N LEU A 201 -3.22 -6.00 4.43
CA LEU A 201 -4.22 -5.80 3.40
C LEU A 201 -4.06 -6.89 2.35
N LEU A 202 -5.13 -7.58 2.01
CA LEU A 202 -5.15 -8.53 0.91
C LEU A 202 -5.91 -7.95 -0.27
N TRP A 203 -5.35 -8.10 -1.43
CA TRP A 203 -5.92 -7.69 -2.71
C TRP A 203 -6.58 -8.89 -3.35
N LEU A 204 -7.91 -8.86 -3.45
CA LEU A 204 -8.73 -9.96 -3.92
C LEU A 204 -9.13 -9.72 -5.37
N ASP A 205 -8.79 -10.64 -6.24
CA ASP A 205 -9.28 -10.74 -7.61
C ASP A 205 -10.64 -11.45 -7.60
N CYS A 206 -11.69 -10.72 -7.96
CA CYS A 206 -13.05 -11.24 -8.03
C CYS A 206 -13.53 -11.43 -9.48
N SER A 207 -12.64 -11.32 -10.48
CA SER A 207 -12.99 -11.40 -11.90
C SER A 207 -13.62 -12.73 -12.30
N GLY A 208 -13.16 -13.83 -11.69
CA GLY A 208 -13.74 -15.16 -11.89
C GLY A 208 -15.17 -15.25 -11.38
N PHE A 209 -15.44 -14.73 -10.19
CA PHE A 209 -16.78 -14.63 -9.61
C PHE A 209 -17.72 -13.78 -10.47
N LEU A 210 -17.28 -12.58 -10.83
CA LEU A 210 -18.08 -11.68 -11.69
C LEU A 210 -18.47 -12.34 -13.01
N LYS A 211 -17.51 -13.03 -13.63
CA LYS A 211 -17.77 -13.77 -14.88
C LYS A 211 -18.78 -14.91 -14.67
N ALA A 212 -18.66 -15.67 -13.59
CA ALA A 212 -19.58 -16.78 -13.29
C ALA A 212 -20.99 -16.29 -12.99
N ALA A 213 -21.12 -15.16 -12.30
CA ALA A 213 -22.38 -14.53 -11.94
C ALA A 213 -22.99 -13.68 -13.08
N GLY A 214 -22.25 -13.45 -14.19
CA GLY A 214 -22.70 -12.56 -15.28
C GLY A 214 -22.82 -11.11 -14.87
N LEU A 215 -21.93 -10.65 -13.96
CA LEU A 215 -21.91 -9.31 -13.42
C LEU A 215 -20.78 -8.47 -14.04
N GLU A 216 -21.03 -7.17 -14.15
CA GLU A 216 -20.03 -6.20 -14.55
C GLU A 216 -19.17 -5.78 -13.34
N PRO A 217 -17.89 -5.38 -13.53
CA PRO A 217 -16.98 -4.99 -12.44
C PRO A 217 -17.54 -3.92 -11.51
N GLU A 218 -18.36 -3.00 -12.01
CA GLU A 218 -18.98 -1.93 -11.24
C GLU A 218 -19.99 -2.42 -10.20
N GLN A 219 -20.52 -3.63 -10.39
CA GLN A 219 -21.51 -4.24 -9.49
C GLN A 219 -20.86 -4.96 -8.30
N LEU A 220 -19.53 -5.14 -8.30
CA LEU A 220 -18.82 -5.87 -7.25
C LEU A 220 -19.05 -5.26 -5.86
N ASP A 221 -18.90 -3.94 -5.75
CA ASP A 221 -19.06 -3.21 -4.48
C ASP A 221 -20.50 -3.32 -3.95
N GLU A 222 -21.49 -3.28 -4.83
CA GLU A 222 -22.89 -3.48 -4.49
C GLU A 222 -23.17 -4.89 -3.94
N VAL A 223 -22.60 -5.92 -4.54
CA VAL A 223 -22.70 -7.31 -4.02
C VAL A 223 -22.00 -7.45 -2.68
N MET A 224 -20.78 -6.91 -2.55
CA MET A 224 -20.05 -6.94 -1.27
C MET A 224 -20.83 -6.26 -0.15
N LEU A 225 -21.42 -5.11 -0.42
CA LEU A 225 -22.15 -4.32 0.58
C LEU A 225 -23.54 -4.92 0.88
N ASN A 226 -24.34 -5.20 -0.13
CA ASN A 226 -25.76 -5.52 0.03
C ASN A 226 -25.98 -7.02 0.30
N GLU A 227 -25.28 -7.90 -0.42
CA GLU A 227 -25.46 -9.34 -0.28
C GLU A 227 -24.55 -9.92 0.81
N ALA A 228 -23.26 -9.57 0.78
CA ALA A 228 -22.34 -10.03 1.81
C ALA A 228 -22.40 -9.19 3.10
N GLY A 229 -22.89 -7.95 3.06
CA GLY A 229 -22.87 -7.02 4.21
C GLY A 229 -21.45 -6.66 4.63
N LEU A 230 -20.52 -6.62 3.68
CA LEU A 230 -19.12 -6.31 3.88
C LEU A 230 -18.79 -4.98 3.21
N TRP A 231 -18.37 -4.01 4.01
CA TRP A 231 -17.85 -2.75 3.48
C TRP A 231 -16.34 -2.89 3.29
N LEU A 232 -15.96 -3.38 2.11
CA LEU A 232 -14.58 -3.51 1.67
C LEU A 232 -14.15 -2.28 0.85
N ASP A 233 -12.86 -2.16 0.56
CA ASP A 233 -12.40 -1.09 -0.31
C ASP A 233 -12.52 -1.52 -1.78
N ASP A 234 -13.34 -0.80 -2.54
CA ASP A 234 -13.48 -0.97 -3.99
C ASP A 234 -12.13 -0.77 -4.71
N GLY A 235 -11.78 -1.71 -5.56
CA GLY A 235 -10.51 -1.65 -6.29
C GLY A 235 -10.36 -0.43 -7.18
N ARG A 236 -11.44 0.11 -7.71
CA ARG A 236 -11.46 1.29 -8.57
C ARG A 236 -10.89 2.55 -7.91
N ILE A 237 -10.93 2.66 -6.57
CA ILE A 237 -10.32 3.80 -5.86
C ILE A 237 -8.80 3.84 -5.98
N PHE A 238 -8.17 2.72 -6.34
CA PHE A 238 -6.71 2.62 -6.54
C PHE A 238 -6.27 2.96 -7.97
N GLY A 239 -7.21 3.19 -8.88
CA GLY A 239 -6.95 3.57 -10.25
C GLY A 239 -7.22 2.47 -11.28
N ALA A 240 -6.79 2.69 -12.51
CA ALA A 240 -6.96 1.76 -13.61
C ALA A 240 -6.29 0.41 -13.28
N GLY A 241 -6.99 -0.69 -13.56
CA GLY A 241 -6.57 -2.04 -13.21
C GLY A 241 -7.07 -2.51 -11.84
N GLY A 242 -7.90 -1.70 -11.16
CA GLY A 242 -8.60 -2.09 -9.94
C GLY A 242 -10.03 -2.60 -10.16
N GLU A 243 -10.50 -2.56 -11.41
CA GLU A 243 -11.83 -3.06 -11.79
C GLU A 243 -11.91 -4.57 -11.56
N GLY A 244 -12.96 -5.01 -10.86
CA GLY A 244 -13.14 -6.42 -10.49
C GLY A 244 -12.29 -6.88 -9.30
N PHE A 245 -11.63 -5.95 -8.62
CA PHE A 245 -10.88 -6.23 -7.40
C PHE A 245 -11.53 -5.57 -6.18
N THR A 246 -11.25 -6.16 -5.01
CA THR A 246 -11.56 -5.55 -3.71
C THR A 246 -10.42 -5.76 -2.72
N ARG A 247 -10.29 -4.87 -1.72
CA ARG A 247 -9.25 -4.96 -0.69
C ARG A 247 -9.85 -5.27 0.66
N ILE A 248 -9.37 -6.35 1.30
CA ILE A 248 -9.78 -6.72 2.66
C ILE A 248 -8.66 -6.43 3.67
N ASN A 249 -9.04 -5.87 4.83
CA ASN A 249 -8.15 -5.70 5.98
C ASN A 249 -8.24 -6.93 6.90
N VAL A 250 -7.12 -7.61 7.11
CA VAL A 250 -7.05 -8.83 7.94
C VAL A 250 -6.55 -8.58 9.37
N ALA A 251 -6.21 -7.33 9.72
CA ALA A 251 -5.79 -6.95 11.07
C ALA A 251 -7.00 -6.80 12.01
N CYS A 252 -7.74 -7.86 12.20
CA CYS A 252 -8.91 -7.91 13.07
C CYS A 252 -8.92 -9.23 13.86
N PRO A 253 -9.77 -9.34 14.91
CA PRO A 253 -9.95 -10.61 15.64
C PRO A 253 -10.39 -11.73 14.71
N ARG A 254 -9.90 -12.94 14.97
CA ARG A 254 -10.22 -14.13 14.18
C ARG A 254 -11.74 -14.36 14.00
N ALA A 255 -12.52 -14.17 15.04
CA ALA A 255 -13.97 -14.33 14.96
C ALA A 255 -14.64 -13.34 14.00
N THR A 256 -14.13 -12.10 13.91
CA THR A 256 -14.60 -11.10 12.94
C THR A 256 -14.27 -11.55 11.52
N LEU A 257 -13.07 -12.07 11.31
CA LEU A 257 -12.62 -12.55 10.01
C LEU A 257 -13.39 -13.79 9.57
N ASP A 258 -13.63 -14.75 10.48
CA ASP A 258 -14.43 -15.93 10.22
C ASP A 258 -15.87 -15.58 9.82
N TYR A 259 -16.46 -14.61 10.50
CA TYR A 259 -17.81 -14.11 10.17
C TYR A 259 -17.84 -13.42 8.80
N ALA A 260 -16.86 -12.58 8.50
CA ALA A 260 -16.75 -11.92 7.20
C ALA A 260 -16.60 -12.91 6.06
N LEU A 261 -15.74 -13.92 6.22
CA LEU A 261 -15.54 -14.96 5.21
C LEU A 261 -16.79 -15.84 5.02
N TYR A 262 -17.50 -16.18 6.10
CA TYR A 262 -18.78 -16.87 6.02
C TYR A 262 -19.81 -16.06 5.23
N ARG A 263 -19.90 -14.75 5.46
CA ARG A 263 -20.79 -13.84 4.74
C ARG A 263 -20.44 -13.77 3.26
N LEU A 264 -19.15 -13.67 2.94
CA LEU A 264 -18.66 -13.66 1.57
C LEU A 264 -19.01 -14.97 0.84
N GLU A 265 -18.72 -16.13 1.46
CA GLU A 265 -19.02 -17.45 0.92
C GLU A 265 -20.53 -17.62 0.63
N THR A 266 -21.37 -17.17 1.58
CA THR A 266 -22.83 -17.23 1.44
C THR A 266 -23.34 -16.35 0.29
N ALA A 267 -22.80 -15.11 0.17
CA ALA A 267 -23.21 -14.18 -0.87
C ALA A 267 -22.79 -14.66 -2.27
N VAL A 268 -21.56 -15.15 -2.42
CA VAL A 268 -21.10 -15.72 -3.69
C VAL A 268 -21.99 -16.90 -4.10
N ALA A 269 -22.26 -17.83 -3.20
CA ALA A 269 -23.13 -18.99 -3.50
C ALA A 269 -24.60 -18.63 -3.82
N ALA A 270 -25.07 -17.46 -3.37
CA ALA A 270 -26.43 -17.01 -3.66
C ALA A 270 -26.56 -16.30 -5.00
N VAL A 271 -25.47 -15.76 -5.53
CA VAL A 271 -25.44 -14.95 -6.78
C VAL A 271 -24.99 -15.79 -7.97
N THR A 272 -24.18 -16.84 -7.76
CA THR A 272 -23.77 -17.82 -8.78
C THR A 272 -24.76 -18.99 -8.86
#